data_0abe0427d217d822007c53f95b805fa9
#
_entry.id   0abe0427d217d822007c53f95b805fa9
#
_cell.length_a   1.000
_cell.length_b   1.000
_cell.length_c   1.000
_cell.angle_alpha   90.00
_cell.angle_beta   90.00
_cell.angle_gamma   90.00
#
_symmetry.space_group_name_H-M   'P 1'
#
loop_
_entity.id
_entity.type
_entity.pdbx_description
1 polymer ?
#
loop_
_entity_poly.entity_id
_entity_poly.type
_entity_poly.pdbx_seq_one_letter_code
_entity_poly.pdbx_strand_id
1 'polypeptide(L)'
;MKFLTSDLPGIGGRYKELAEDFLVEEIPLYPCSGNGEHLYLWMEKEGISTHELLRQLASGLNLKERDLGYAGLKDAKARTRQQVSLPANRESRLGGLNLRQAKILSTTRHGNKLRLGHLAGNRFSILLRDTHIDSHERAEAILKQLQVSGAPNRFGDQRYGSLNNSHNLGRHLLQKEYGQFCTELLGDPQQISDPKWQQAAQAFRGGDLDLALEILPVWMRNERRLLQTLQRGKNAAEATYTLPRSLLRLFLSAYQSYLFDQILEQRLPQLDQIETGDLAVKHINGACFQVSDATLEQPRADQFEISPSAPLFGHKVLLADGNPGKLERQILRQEDLALQDWKLGEGLSMPGERRPLRVPLGNAQATVMKDGLHLN
;
A
#
# COMPACT_ATOMS: atom_id res chain seq x y z
N MET A 1 -8.11 6.53 15.12
CA MET A 1 -8.67 6.09 13.82
C MET A 1 -10.15 5.79 14.03
N LYS A 2 -11.04 6.39 13.23
CA LYS A 2 -12.48 6.09 13.26
C LYS A 2 -12.79 5.00 12.24
N PHE A 3 -13.71 4.11 12.58
CA PHE A 3 -14.21 3.09 11.64
C PHE A 3 -15.62 3.45 11.19
N LEU A 4 -15.94 3.15 9.94
CA LEU A 4 -17.29 3.35 9.39
C LEU A 4 -18.36 2.56 10.18
N THR A 5 -17.94 1.43 10.76
CA THR A 5 -18.77 0.50 11.51
C THR A 5 -18.53 0.58 13.03
N SER A 6 -18.10 1.74 13.54
CA SER A 6 -17.77 1.92 14.97
C SER A 6 -18.98 1.84 15.91
N ASP A 7 -20.17 1.97 15.37
CA ASP A 7 -21.45 1.80 16.05
C ASP A 7 -21.89 0.34 16.17
N LEU A 8 -21.26 -0.57 15.43
CA LEU A 8 -21.51 -2.00 15.48
C LEU A 8 -20.46 -2.69 16.38
N PRO A 9 -20.87 -3.74 17.13
CA PRO A 9 -19.93 -4.51 17.94
C PRO A 9 -18.95 -5.27 17.06
N GLY A 10 -17.68 -5.25 17.44
CA GLY A 10 -16.65 -6.01 16.75
C GLY A 10 -16.82 -7.53 16.90
N ILE A 11 -16.34 -8.26 15.91
CA ILE A 11 -16.44 -9.72 15.87
C ILE A 11 -15.40 -10.43 16.76
N GLY A 12 -14.37 -9.68 17.24
CA GLY A 12 -13.22 -10.27 17.94
C GLY A 12 -12.36 -11.15 17.03
N GLY A 13 -11.49 -11.91 17.66
CA GLY A 13 -10.72 -12.92 16.95
C GLY A 13 -9.30 -12.50 16.57
N ARG A 14 -8.57 -13.50 16.05
CA ARG A 14 -7.18 -13.36 15.58
C ARG A 14 -7.09 -13.78 14.11
N TYR A 15 -6.28 -13.08 13.33
CA TYR A 15 -6.08 -13.35 11.91
C TYR A 15 -4.59 -13.60 11.60
N LYS A 16 -4.32 -14.35 10.55
CA LYS A 16 -2.94 -14.71 10.15
C LYS A 16 -2.16 -15.49 11.23
N GLU A 17 -2.84 -16.31 12.00
CA GLU A 17 -2.19 -17.21 12.97
C GLU A 17 -1.36 -18.25 12.21
N LEU A 18 -1.97 -18.86 11.19
CA LEU A 18 -1.30 -19.74 10.24
C LEU A 18 -1.31 -19.08 8.84
N ALA A 19 -0.37 -19.45 7.99
CA ALA A 19 -0.31 -18.91 6.62
C ALA A 19 -1.56 -19.30 5.80
N GLU A 20 -2.14 -20.47 6.08
CA GLU A 20 -3.36 -20.98 5.46
C GLU A 20 -4.63 -20.24 5.89
N ASP A 21 -4.61 -19.52 7.03
CA ASP A 21 -5.74 -18.72 7.48
C ASP A 21 -5.92 -17.44 6.63
N PHE A 22 -4.98 -17.13 5.78
CA PHE A 22 -5.00 -15.93 4.95
C PHE A 22 -4.61 -16.26 3.51
N LEU A 23 -5.62 -16.67 2.74
CA LEU A 23 -5.46 -16.96 1.31
C LEU A 23 -5.71 -15.68 0.50
N VAL A 24 -4.78 -15.34 -0.39
CA VAL A 24 -4.92 -14.24 -1.36
C VAL A 24 -4.74 -14.79 -2.76
N GLU A 25 -5.76 -14.66 -3.58
CA GLU A 25 -5.73 -15.08 -4.97
C GLU A 25 -5.79 -13.86 -5.91
N GLU A 26 -4.81 -13.73 -6.78
CA GLU A 26 -4.76 -12.68 -7.79
C GLU A 26 -5.86 -12.87 -8.82
N ILE A 27 -6.59 -11.81 -9.14
CA ILE A 27 -7.56 -11.78 -10.25
C ILE A 27 -6.83 -11.20 -11.46
N PRO A 28 -6.54 -11.98 -12.50
CA PRO A 28 -5.87 -11.49 -13.70
C PRO A 28 -6.66 -10.38 -14.40
N LEU A 29 -5.94 -9.40 -14.96
CA LEU A 29 -6.58 -8.30 -15.70
C LEU A 29 -7.22 -8.78 -17.03
N TYR A 30 -6.67 -9.83 -17.62
CA TYR A 30 -7.11 -10.42 -18.87
C TYR A 30 -6.82 -11.93 -18.91
N PRO A 31 -7.57 -12.70 -19.70
CA PRO A 31 -7.26 -14.11 -19.93
C PRO A 31 -6.00 -14.26 -20.78
N CYS A 32 -5.25 -15.33 -20.55
CA CYS A 32 -4.13 -15.66 -21.41
C CYS A 32 -4.59 -16.13 -22.80
N SER A 33 -3.82 -15.81 -23.84
CA SER A 33 -4.17 -16.14 -25.24
C SER A 33 -3.99 -17.61 -25.63
N GLY A 34 -3.33 -18.40 -24.80
CA GLY A 34 -2.99 -19.81 -25.09
C GLY A 34 -1.75 -19.99 -25.96
N ASN A 35 -1.23 -18.93 -26.58
CA ASN A 35 -0.04 -18.95 -27.43
C ASN A 35 0.83 -17.73 -27.17
N GLY A 36 2.09 -17.72 -27.69
CA GLY A 36 2.98 -16.59 -27.58
C GLY A 36 4.35 -16.93 -26.97
N GLU A 37 5.18 -15.90 -26.84
CA GLU A 37 6.58 -16.00 -26.44
C GLU A 37 6.81 -16.03 -24.92
N HIS A 38 5.77 -15.78 -24.15
CA HIS A 38 5.82 -15.79 -22.69
C HIS A 38 5.00 -16.95 -22.13
N LEU A 39 5.58 -17.67 -21.18
CA LEU A 39 4.90 -18.68 -20.39
C LEU A 39 4.45 -18.04 -19.08
N TYR A 40 3.17 -18.13 -18.81
CA TYR A 40 2.54 -17.69 -17.57
C TYR A 40 2.36 -18.88 -16.65
N LEU A 41 2.92 -18.81 -15.47
CA LEU A 41 2.81 -19.79 -14.40
C LEU A 41 1.75 -19.29 -13.40
N TRP A 42 0.72 -20.09 -13.15
CA TRP A 42 -0.14 -19.88 -11.99
C TRP A 42 0.54 -20.50 -10.78
N MET A 43 1.02 -19.67 -9.87
CA MET A 43 1.87 -20.08 -8.75
C MET A 43 1.10 -20.01 -7.43
N GLU A 44 1.25 -21.03 -6.58
CA GLU A 44 0.91 -20.94 -5.17
C GLU A 44 2.21 -20.89 -4.35
N LYS A 45 2.27 -20.01 -3.37
CA LYS A 45 3.36 -19.94 -2.40
C LYS A 45 2.82 -19.75 -0.99
N GLU A 46 3.58 -20.20 0.01
CA GLU A 46 3.23 -20.09 1.41
C GLU A 46 4.48 -19.79 2.25
N GLY A 47 4.38 -18.78 3.14
CA GLY A 47 5.46 -18.42 4.05
C GLY A 47 6.67 -17.73 3.44
N ILE A 48 6.67 -17.42 2.13
CA ILE A 48 7.74 -16.71 1.44
C ILE A 48 7.23 -15.46 0.71
N SER A 49 8.11 -14.48 0.47
CA SER A 49 7.79 -13.28 -0.30
C SER A 49 7.72 -13.57 -1.80
N THR A 50 7.08 -12.67 -2.58
CA THR A 50 7.13 -12.74 -4.05
C THR A 50 8.57 -12.64 -4.57
N HIS A 51 9.42 -11.82 -3.97
CA HIS A 51 10.83 -11.71 -4.36
C HIS A 51 11.60 -13.01 -4.15
N GLU A 52 11.34 -13.71 -3.05
CA GLU A 52 11.95 -15.03 -2.80
C GLU A 52 11.48 -16.05 -3.83
N LEU A 53 10.20 -16.10 -4.17
CA LEU A 53 9.66 -16.92 -5.24
C LEU A 53 10.36 -16.63 -6.57
N LEU A 54 10.48 -15.36 -6.95
CA LEU A 54 11.16 -14.96 -8.20
C LEU A 54 12.63 -15.36 -8.22
N ARG A 55 13.33 -15.26 -7.09
CA ARG A 55 14.72 -15.68 -6.94
C ARG A 55 14.88 -17.18 -7.15
N GLN A 56 14.00 -17.99 -6.57
CA GLN A 56 14.01 -19.45 -6.75
C GLN A 56 13.74 -19.84 -8.21
N LEU A 57 12.75 -19.21 -8.87
CA LEU A 57 12.47 -19.42 -10.29
C LEU A 57 13.65 -19.02 -11.17
N ALA A 58 14.23 -17.85 -10.93
CA ALA A 58 15.38 -17.36 -11.70
C ALA A 58 16.59 -18.31 -11.58
N SER A 59 16.93 -18.73 -10.37
CA SER A 59 18.01 -19.67 -10.11
C SER A 59 17.75 -21.03 -10.75
N GLY A 60 16.57 -21.64 -10.53
CA GLY A 60 16.26 -22.98 -11.04
C GLY A 60 16.15 -23.06 -12.57
N LEU A 61 15.76 -21.96 -13.22
CA LEU A 61 15.61 -21.90 -14.68
C LEU A 61 16.82 -21.27 -15.40
N ASN A 62 17.85 -20.88 -14.65
CA ASN A 62 18.99 -20.12 -15.18
C ASN A 62 18.55 -18.87 -15.96
N LEU A 63 17.77 -18.02 -15.27
CA LEU A 63 17.27 -16.71 -15.72
C LEU A 63 17.78 -15.61 -14.80
N LYS A 64 17.69 -14.37 -15.24
CA LYS A 64 17.84 -13.19 -14.38
C LYS A 64 16.45 -12.82 -13.84
N GLU A 65 16.35 -12.30 -12.60
CA GLU A 65 15.07 -11.87 -12.04
C GLU A 65 14.35 -10.86 -12.96
N ARG A 66 15.09 -10.01 -13.66
CA ARG A 66 14.53 -9.05 -14.62
C ARG A 66 13.81 -9.71 -15.82
N ASP A 67 14.07 -10.98 -16.10
CA ASP A 67 13.43 -11.72 -17.20
C ASP A 67 12.07 -12.25 -16.79
N LEU A 68 11.82 -12.34 -15.48
CA LEU A 68 10.53 -12.69 -14.92
C LEU A 68 9.59 -11.48 -14.88
N GLY A 69 8.28 -11.71 -15.03
CA GLY A 69 7.23 -10.71 -14.88
C GLY A 69 6.25 -11.10 -13.79
N TYR A 70 5.71 -10.12 -13.10
CA TYR A 70 4.65 -10.30 -12.10
C TYR A 70 3.78 -9.05 -12.03
N ALA A 71 2.51 -9.21 -11.62
CA ALA A 71 1.55 -8.10 -11.60
C ALA A 71 1.58 -7.30 -10.30
N GLY A 72 1.92 -7.95 -9.19
CA GLY A 72 1.99 -7.31 -7.88
C GLY A 72 2.69 -8.19 -6.84
N LEU A 73 3.10 -7.57 -5.74
CA LEU A 73 3.66 -8.30 -4.61
C LEU A 73 2.54 -8.91 -3.78
N LYS A 74 2.79 -10.10 -3.22
CA LYS A 74 1.89 -10.79 -2.31
C LYS A 74 2.56 -11.03 -0.97
N ASP A 75 1.77 -11.00 0.10
CA ASP A 75 2.22 -11.20 1.48
C ASP A 75 3.07 -12.45 1.65
N ALA A 76 4.10 -12.36 2.50
CA ALA A 76 4.92 -13.50 2.87
C ALA A 76 4.19 -14.40 3.90
N LYS A 77 3.56 -13.79 4.93
CA LYS A 77 2.79 -14.52 5.95
C LYS A 77 1.37 -14.79 5.45
N ALA A 78 1.25 -15.59 4.38
CA ALA A 78 0.00 -15.95 3.74
C ALA A 78 0.21 -17.11 2.78
N ARG A 79 -0.86 -17.82 2.44
CA ARG A 79 -0.93 -18.66 1.25
C ARG A 79 -1.43 -17.78 0.10
N THR A 80 -0.63 -17.65 -0.96
CA THR A 80 -0.99 -16.74 -2.04
C THR A 80 -0.90 -17.39 -3.40
N ARG A 81 -1.82 -17.02 -4.29
CA ARG A 81 -1.83 -17.45 -5.69
C ARG A 81 -1.67 -16.24 -6.59
N GLN A 82 -0.74 -16.30 -7.51
CA GLN A 82 -0.43 -15.21 -8.43
C GLN A 82 0.12 -15.71 -9.76
N GLN A 83 0.03 -14.88 -10.79
CA GLN A 83 0.71 -15.14 -12.05
C GLN A 83 2.16 -14.66 -12.02
N VAL A 84 3.04 -15.46 -12.60
CA VAL A 84 4.42 -15.11 -12.93
C VAL A 84 4.68 -15.46 -14.37
N SER A 85 5.22 -14.55 -15.17
CA SER A 85 5.60 -14.82 -16.55
C SER A 85 7.10 -14.97 -16.74
N LEU A 86 7.49 -15.83 -17.68
CA LEU A 86 8.88 -16.06 -18.08
C LEU A 86 8.95 -16.36 -19.58
N PRO A 87 10.16 -16.34 -20.20
CA PRO A 87 10.30 -16.71 -21.61
C PRO A 87 9.87 -18.15 -21.88
N ALA A 88 9.02 -18.38 -22.88
CA ALA A 88 8.42 -19.68 -23.18
C ALA A 88 9.46 -20.79 -23.53
N ASN A 89 10.67 -20.41 -23.98
CA ASN A 89 11.76 -21.35 -24.25
C ASN A 89 12.31 -22.07 -22.99
N ARG A 90 11.80 -21.73 -21.79
CA ARG A 90 12.14 -22.39 -20.52
C ARG A 90 11.14 -23.44 -20.09
N GLU A 91 10.04 -23.62 -20.81
CA GLU A 91 8.96 -24.53 -20.47
C GLU A 91 9.45 -25.97 -20.23
N SER A 92 10.33 -26.50 -21.06
CA SER A 92 10.89 -27.84 -20.91
C SER A 92 11.71 -28.06 -19.64
N ARG A 93 12.15 -27.00 -18.97
CA ARG A 93 12.91 -27.06 -17.72
C ARG A 93 12.04 -27.05 -16.46
N LEU A 94 10.74 -26.82 -16.59
CA LEU A 94 9.84 -26.74 -15.42
C LEU A 94 9.78 -28.05 -14.63
N GLY A 95 9.86 -29.21 -15.31
CA GLY A 95 9.82 -30.52 -14.66
C GLY A 95 10.99 -30.80 -13.71
N GLY A 96 12.11 -30.07 -13.86
CA GLY A 96 13.28 -30.19 -12.97
C GLY A 96 13.34 -29.16 -11.84
N LEU A 97 12.32 -28.29 -11.71
CA LEU A 97 12.30 -27.25 -10.67
C LEU A 97 12.03 -27.85 -9.29
N ASN A 98 12.90 -27.54 -8.35
CA ASN A 98 12.68 -27.81 -6.93
C ASN A 98 12.43 -26.47 -6.20
N LEU A 99 11.15 -26.13 -6.02
CA LEU A 99 10.72 -24.91 -5.33
C LEU A 99 10.44 -25.22 -3.85
N ARG A 100 10.94 -24.36 -2.97
CA ARG A 100 10.65 -24.44 -1.55
C ARG A 100 9.46 -23.56 -1.22
N GLN A 101 8.45 -24.11 -0.54
CA GLN A 101 7.25 -23.38 -0.12
C GLN A 101 6.49 -22.72 -1.29
N ALA A 102 6.64 -23.28 -2.50
CA ALA A 102 5.92 -22.83 -3.67
C ALA A 102 5.70 -23.99 -4.64
N LYS A 103 4.62 -23.91 -5.43
CA LYS A 103 4.32 -24.88 -6.49
C LYS A 103 3.68 -24.20 -7.68
N ILE A 104 3.87 -24.81 -8.86
CA ILE A 104 3.19 -24.44 -10.10
C ILE A 104 1.84 -25.17 -10.11
N LEU A 105 0.75 -24.44 -10.21
CA LEU A 105 -0.60 -25.00 -10.31
C LEU A 105 -1.00 -25.28 -11.76
N SER A 106 -0.66 -24.35 -12.66
CA SER A 106 -0.90 -24.49 -14.09
C SER A 106 0.03 -23.60 -14.90
N THR A 107 0.10 -23.85 -16.20
CA THR A 107 0.87 -23.06 -17.16
C THR A 107 0.03 -22.71 -18.36
N THR A 108 0.23 -21.53 -18.92
CA THR A 108 -0.44 -21.06 -20.14
C THR A 108 0.47 -20.09 -20.88
N ARG A 109 0.42 -20.04 -22.20
CA ARG A 109 1.19 -19.08 -23.00
C ARG A 109 0.44 -17.78 -23.23
N HIS A 110 1.21 -16.70 -23.40
CA HIS A 110 0.69 -15.37 -23.73
C HIS A 110 1.69 -14.57 -24.56
N GLY A 111 1.19 -13.61 -25.37
CA GLY A 111 2.04 -12.82 -26.25
C GLY A 111 2.95 -11.82 -25.54
N ASN A 112 2.49 -11.24 -24.44
CA ASN A 112 3.21 -10.18 -23.72
C ASN A 112 3.76 -10.67 -22.38
N LYS A 113 4.84 -10.03 -21.94
CA LYS A 113 5.36 -10.19 -20.58
C LYS A 113 4.41 -9.55 -19.56
N LEU A 114 4.15 -10.24 -18.47
CA LEU A 114 3.40 -9.68 -17.32
C LEU A 114 4.15 -8.51 -16.69
N ARG A 115 3.45 -7.44 -16.36
CA ARG A 115 4.02 -6.22 -15.77
C ARG A 115 3.27 -5.82 -14.50
N LEU A 116 3.92 -5.02 -13.67
CA LEU A 116 3.30 -4.43 -12.49
C LEU A 116 2.00 -3.69 -12.88
N GLY A 117 0.94 -3.94 -12.12
CA GLY A 117 -0.38 -3.39 -12.37
C GLY A 117 -1.27 -4.23 -13.31
N HIS A 118 -0.77 -5.31 -13.95
CA HIS A 118 -1.58 -6.18 -14.81
C HIS A 118 -2.43 -7.17 -13.99
N LEU A 119 -3.16 -6.66 -12.99
CA LEU A 119 -4.15 -7.40 -12.23
C LEU A 119 -5.44 -6.57 -12.10
N ALA A 120 -6.58 -7.24 -12.10
CA ALA A 120 -7.88 -6.61 -11.85
C ALA A 120 -8.14 -6.40 -10.35
N GLY A 121 -7.55 -7.25 -9.50
CA GLY A 121 -7.72 -7.20 -8.05
C GLY A 121 -7.20 -8.45 -7.35
N ASN A 122 -7.63 -8.63 -6.11
CA ASN A 122 -7.35 -9.82 -5.33
C ASN A 122 -8.64 -10.34 -4.70
N ARG A 123 -8.77 -11.67 -4.65
CA ARG A 123 -9.79 -12.35 -3.85
C ARG A 123 -9.13 -12.77 -2.52
N PHE A 124 -9.80 -12.48 -1.44
CA PHE A 124 -9.37 -12.86 -0.10
C PHE A 124 -10.25 -13.98 0.43
N SER A 125 -9.62 -14.89 1.17
CA SER A 125 -10.31 -15.93 1.93
C SER A 125 -9.60 -16.01 3.28
N ILE A 126 -10.28 -15.55 4.33
CA ILE A 126 -9.67 -15.26 5.63
C ILE A 126 -10.38 -16.06 6.72
N LEU A 127 -9.64 -16.88 7.46
CA LEU A 127 -10.12 -17.52 8.67
C LEU A 127 -9.73 -16.68 9.89
N LEU A 128 -10.74 -16.28 10.65
CA LEU A 128 -10.60 -15.61 11.94
C LEU A 128 -10.81 -16.63 13.05
N ARG A 129 -9.80 -16.83 13.89
CA ARG A 129 -9.83 -17.76 15.03
C ARG A 129 -10.23 -17.03 16.31
N ASP A 130 -10.73 -17.75 17.29
CA ASP A 130 -11.11 -17.22 18.61
C ASP A 130 -12.08 -16.01 18.54
N THR A 131 -13.03 -16.08 17.63
CA THR A 131 -14.08 -15.06 17.49
C THR A 131 -15.15 -15.18 18.57
N HIS A 132 -15.91 -14.12 18.79
CA HIS A 132 -17.07 -14.15 19.69
C HIS A 132 -18.12 -15.16 19.22
N ILE A 133 -18.94 -15.68 20.15
CA ILE A 133 -19.96 -16.69 19.84
C ILE A 133 -21.02 -16.20 18.83
N ASP A 134 -21.31 -14.90 18.82
CA ASP A 134 -22.22 -14.20 17.92
C ASP A 134 -21.49 -13.49 16.77
N SER A 135 -20.26 -13.94 16.46
CA SER A 135 -19.41 -13.30 15.45
C SER A 135 -20.02 -13.33 14.04
N HIS A 136 -20.83 -14.33 13.73
CA HIS A 136 -21.48 -14.44 12.44
C HIS A 136 -22.50 -13.31 12.24
N GLU A 137 -23.41 -13.12 13.19
CA GLU A 137 -24.44 -12.08 13.15
C GLU A 137 -23.80 -10.68 13.11
N ARG A 138 -22.75 -10.48 13.90
CA ARG A 138 -21.97 -9.23 13.89
C ARG A 138 -21.29 -9.01 12.53
N ALA A 139 -20.67 -10.03 11.95
CA ALA A 139 -20.03 -9.95 10.66
C ALA A 139 -21.04 -9.62 9.56
N GLU A 140 -22.20 -10.29 9.55
CA GLU A 140 -23.26 -10.01 8.57
C GLU A 140 -23.76 -8.55 8.66
N ALA A 141 -23.94 -8.02 9.89
CA ALA A 141 -24.32 -6.62 10.08
C ALA A 141 -23.26 -5.65 9.54
N ILE A 142 -21.97 -5.91 9.83
CA ILE A 142 -20.84 -5.13 9.34
C ILE A 142 -20.74 -5.21 7.81
N LEU A 143 -20.82 -6.41 7.24
CA LEU A 143 -20.74 -6.62 5.79
C LEU A 143 -21.90 -5.92 5.06
N LYS A 144 -23.10 -5.99 5.61
CA LYS A 144 -24.27 -5.30 5.04
C LYS A 144 -24.06 -3.78 4.99
N GLN A 145 -23.53 -3.17 6.04
CA GLN A 145 -23.20 -1.74 6.04
C GLN A 145 -22.13 -1.43 5.00
N LEU A 146 -21.05 -2.22 4.92
CA LEU A 146 -19.98 -2.03 3.96
C LEU A 146 -20.42 -2.30 2.51
N GLN A 147 -21.37 -3.18 2.26
CA GLN A 147 -21.95 -3.40 0.94
C GLN A 147 -22.74 -2.18 0.44
N VAL A 148 -23.42 -1.49 1.32
CA VAL A 148 -24.18 -0.27 1.00
C VAL A 148 -23.24 0.94 0.85
N SER A 149 -22.42 1.21 1.85
CA SER A 149 -21.60 2.42 1.88
C SER A 149 -20.28 2.27 1.11
N GLY A 150 -19.84 1.06 0.82
CA GLY A 150 -18.49 0.76 0.36
C GLY A 150 -17.48 0.64 1.50
N ALA A 151 -16.38 -0.03 1.23
CA ALA A 151 -15.26 -0.08 2.17
C ALA A 151 -14.42 1.22 2.05
N PRO A 152 -14.10 1.90 3.18
CA PRO A 152 -13.23 3.06 3.16
C PRO A 152 -11.87 2.72 2.55
N ASN A 153 -11.44 3.44 1.52
CA ASN A 153 -10.22 3.17 0.75
C ASN A 153 -8.96 3.71 1.44
N ARG A 154 -8.85 3.50 2.75
CA ARG A 154 -7.78 3.94 3.63
C ARG A 154 -6.47 3.21 3.32
N PHE A 155 -5.36 3.86 3.56
CA PHE A 155 -4.05 3.21 3.53
C PHE A 155 -3.80 2.41 4.83
N GLY A 156 -3.23 1.21 4.69
CA GLY A 156 -2.87 0.38 5.84
C GLY A 156 -1.58 0.86 6.53
N ASP A 157 -1.37 0.42 7.79
CA ASP A 157 -0.23 0.82 8.65
C ASP A 157 1.14 0.57 8.01
N GLN A 158 1.27 -0.49 7.19
CA GLN A 158 2.51 -0.78 6.45
C GLN A 158 2.98 0.37 5.55
N ARG A 159 2.05 1.27 5.16
CA ARG A 159 2.36 2.47 4.37
C ARG A 159 3.29 3.42 5.11
N TYR A 160 3.22 3.42 6.42
CA TYR A 160 3.91 4.38 7.28
C TYR A 160 5.20 3.82 7.90
N GLY A 161 5.61 2.58 7.51
CA GLY A 161 6.86 1.95 7.95
C GLY A 161 6.79 1.34 9.36
N SER A 162 7.89 0.73 9.79
CA SER A 162 7.96 -0.01 11.06
C SER A 162 7.82 0.88 12.31
N LEU A 163 8.23 2.14 12.21
CA LEU A 163 8.06 3.16 13.26
C LEU A 163 6.82 4.03 13.05
N ASN A 164 5.97 3.70 12.09
CA ASN A 164 4.77 4.47 11.72
C ASN A 164 5.07 5.97 11.45
N ASN A 165 6.25 6.31 10.94
CA ASN A 165 6.76 7.68 10.82
C ASN A 165 7.13 8.09 9.38
N SER A 166 6.94 7.23 8.38
CA SER A 166 7.32 7.55 7.00
C SER A 166 6.60 8.78 6.44
N HIS A 167 5.40 9.10 6.91
CA HIS A 167 4.68 10.31 6.55
C HIS A 167 5.33 11.57 7.14
N ASN A 168 5.86 11.51 8.37
CA ASN A 168 6.62 12.61 8.97
C ASN A 168 7.89 12.89 8.17
N LEU A 169 8.61 11.83 7.76
CA LEU A 169 9.76 11.96 6.87
C LEU A 169 9.39 12.63 5.54
N GLY A 170 8.26 12.26 4.96
CA GLY A 170 7.72 12.90 3.75
C GLY A 170 7.39 14.38 3.96
N ARG A 171 6.77 14.73 5.09
CA ARG A 171 6.48 16.10 5.49
C ARG A 171 7.75 16.93 5.61
N HIS A 172 8.72 16.48 6.43
CA HIS A 172 9.98 17.21 6.62
C HIS A 172 10.78 17.39 5.32
N LEU A 173 10.74 16.37 4.43
CA LEU A 173 11.37 16.48 3.12
C LEU A 173 10.70 17.55 2.26
N LEU A 174 9.36 17.59 2.24
CA LEU A 174 8.57 18.54 1.46
C LEU A 174 8.77 19.99 1.97
N GLN A 175 8.76 20.15 3.28
CA GLN A 175 8.95 21.45 3.97
C GLN A 175 10.43 21.86 4.08
N LYS A 176 11.36 21.04 3.56
CA LYS A 176 12.82 21.27 3.62
C LYS A 176 13.40 21.37 5.04
N GLU A 177 12.75 20.71 5.98
CA GLU A 177 13.17 20.61 7.39
C GLU A 177 14.18 19.46 7.56
N TYR A 178 15.31 19.57 6.87
CA TYR A 178 16.26 18.45 6.75
C TYR A 178 16.89 18.01 8.09
N GLY A 179 17.02 18.90 9.06
CA GLY A 179 17.47 18.55 10.41
C GLY A 179 16.47 17.61 11.10
N GLN A 180 15.19 17.96 11.07
CA GLN A 180 14.11 17.13 11.60
C GLN A 180 13.99 15.82 10.81
N PHE A 181 14.16 15.85 9.48
CA PHE A 181 14.22 14.65 8.67
C PHE A 181 15.29 13.68 9.14
N CYS A 182 16.53 14.16 9.40
CA CYS A 182 17.61 13.31 9.87
C CYS A 182 17.28 12.68 11.24
N THR A 183 16.72 13.47 12.16
CA THR A 183 16.30 13.01 13.49
C THR A 183 15.19 11.97 13.41
N GLU A 184 14.19 12.21 12.56
CA GLU A 184 13.05 11.31 12.34
C GLU A 184 13.48 10.01 11.66
N LEU A 185 14.46 10.06 10.73
CA LEU A 185 14.99 8.88 10.05
C LEU A 185 15.68 7.92 11.02
N LEU A 186 16.40 8.44 12.02
CA LEU A 186 16.99 7.62 13.07
C LEU A 186 15.95 7.10 14.07
N GLY A 187 14.78 7.69 14.10
CA GLY A 187 13.64 7.28 14.89
C GLY A 187 13.60 7.85 16.31
N ASP A 188 12.46 7.64 16.95
CA ASP A 188 12.28 7.94 18.37
C ASP A 188 12.83 6.78 19.21
N PRO A 189 13.85 7.01 20.09
CA PRO A 189 14.40 5.98 20.94
C PRO A 189 13.35 5.23 21.78
N GLN A 190 12.24 5.88 22.16
CA GLN A 190 11.19 5.25 22.95
C GLN A 190 10.36 4.22 22.15
N GLN A 191 10.37 4.31 20.82
CA GLN A 191 9.61 3.43 19.92
C GLN A 191 10.47 2.33 19.30
N ILE A 192 11.79 2.38 19.50
CA ILE A 192 12.75 1.46 18.90
C ILE A 192 12.96 0.25 19.80
N SER A 193 12.71 -0.95 19.28
CA SER A 193 12.91 -2.21 20.02
C SER A 193 14.34 -2.73 19.99
N ASP A 194 15.11 -2.42 18.94
CA ASP A 194 16.52 -2.84 18.83
C ASP A 194 17.41 -1.98 19.74
N PRO A 195 18.13 -2.57 20.74
CA PRO A 195 18.90 -1.79 21.70
C PRO A 195 20.03 -0.98 21.09
N LYS A 196 20.69 -1.49 20.04
CA LYS A 196 21.78 -0.78 19.36
C LYS A 196 21.24 0.41 18.56
N TRP A 197 20.14 0.20 17.84
CA TRP A 197 19.50 1.29 17.14
C TRP A 197 18.98 2.35 18.11
N GLN A 198 18.34 1.94 19.20
CA GLN A 198 17.87 2.85 20.25
C GLN A 198 19.00 3.74 20.80
N GLN A 199 20.14 3.12 21.19
CA GLN A 199 21.31 3.84 21.69
C GLN A 199 21.91 4.78 20.64
N ALA A 200 21.99 4.36 19.38
CA ALA A 200 22.47 5.21 18.29
C ALA A 200 21.56 6.43 18.06
N ALA A 201 20.24 6.25 18.11
CA ALA A 201 19.27 7.34 18.02
C ALA A 201 19.38 8.33 19.20
N GLN A 202 19.64 7.83 20.42
CA GLN A 202 19.91 8.66 21.60
C GLN A 202 21.19 9.46 21.45
N ALA A 203 22.30 8.81 21.04
CA ALA A 203 23.58 9.47 20.80
C ALA A 203 23.47 10.59 19.76
N PHE A 204 22.79 10.32 18.65
CA PHE A 204 22.53 11.33 17.61
C PHE A 204 21.75 12.53 18.14
N ARG A 205 20.68 12.31 18.92
CA ARG A 205 19.91 13.38 19.55
C ARG A 205 20.72 14.17 20.58
N GLY A 206 21.71 13.52 21.23
CA GLY A 206 22.67 14.15 22.12
C GLY A 206 23.79 14.92 21.39
N GLY A 207 23.85 14.87 20.06
CA GLY A 207 24.87 15.53 19.24
C GLY A 207 26.15 14.72 19.05
N ASP A 208 26.22 13.48 19.56
CA ASP A 208 27.36 12.60 19.40
C ASP A 208 27.24 11.74 18.14
N LEU A 209 27.69 12.31 17.02
CA LEU A 209 27.65 11.65 15.70
C LEU A 209 28.57 10.43 15.61
N ASP A 210 29.73 10.48 16.26
CA ASP A 210 30.72 9.41 16.20
C ASP A 210 30.21 8.17 16.90
N LEU A 211 29.71 8.35 18.13
CA LEU A 211 29.08 7.28 18.89
C LEU A 211 27.85 6.72 18.18
N ALA A 212 26.99 7.59 17.63
CA ALA A 212 25.82 7.14 16.88
C ALA A 212 26.19 6.26 15.70
N LEU A 213 27.21 6.63 14.93
CA LEU A 213 27.68 5.87 13.77
C LEU A 213 28.37 4.55 14.18
N GLU A 214 29.10 4.54 15.28
CA GLU A 214 29.76 3.33 15.81
C GLU A 214 28.72 2.27 16.19
N ILE A 215 27.71 2.65 16.96
CA ILE A 215 26.71 1.73 17.55
C ILE A 215 25.67 1.29 16.52
N LEU A 216 25.30 2.17 15.54
CA LEU A 216 24.20 1.91 14.61
C LEU A 216 24.39 0.58 13.87
N PRO A 217 23.38 -0.31 13.84
CA PRO A 217 23.47 -1.61 13.19
C PRO A 217 23.95 -1.55 11.74
N VAL A 218 24.79 -2.49 11.33
CA VAL A 218 25.43 -2.50 9.98
C VAL A 218 24.40 -2.66 8.85
N TRP A 219 23.28 -3.30 9.12
CA TRP A 219 22.21 -3.48 8.13
C TRP A 219 21.44 -2.17 7.83
N MET A 220 21.53 -1.14 8.68
CA MET A 220 20.93 0.20 8.48
C MET A 220 21.79 1.06 7.55
N ARG A 221 21.89 0.63 6.29
CA ARG A 221 22.84 1.21 5.33
C ARG A 221 22.54 2.65 4.95
N ASN A 222 21.25 3.00 4.87
CA ASN A 222 20.81 4.34 4.50
C ASN A 222 21.11 5.34 5.61
N GLU A 223 20.74 4.99 6.84
CA GLU A 223 20.96 5.79 8.03
C GLU A 223 22.47 5.97 8.28
N ARG A 224 23.26 4.91 8.13
CA ARG A 224 24.72 4.99 8.23
C ARG A 224 25.32 5.93 7.18
N ARG A 225 24.84 5.87 5.93
CA ARG A 225 25.28 6.78 4.85
C ARG A 225 24.99 8.24 5.19
N LEU A 226 23.80 8.52 5.73
CA LEU A 226 23.39 9.84 6.17
C LEU A 226 24.32 10.34 7.27
N LEU A 227 24.54 9.56 8.35
CA LEU A 227 25.43 9.92 9.46
C LEU A 227 26.87 10.15 8.99
N GLN A 228 27.40 9.29 8.12
CA GLN A 228 28.75 9.47 7.53
C GLN A 228 28.88 10.79 6.75
N THR A 229 27.81 11.21 6.11
CA THR A 229 27.81 12.47 5.35
C THR A 229 27.82 13.68 6.32
N LEU A 230 27.04 13.62 7.38
CA LEU A 230 27.06 14.63 8.44
C LEU A 230 28.42 14.69 9.15
N GLN A 231 29.03 13.54 9.45
CA GLN A 231 30.35 13.44 10.10
C GLN A 231 31.47 14.10 9.24
N ARG A 232 31.33 14.09 7.90
CA ARG A 232 32.22 14.79 6.98
C ARG A 232 32.01 16.31 6.94
N GLY A 233 31.19 16.85 7.82
CA GLY A 233 30.87 18.29 7.90
C GLY A 233 29.88 18.79 6.84
N LYS A 234 29.18 17.87 6.14
CA LYS A 234 28.12 18.22 5.23
C LYS A 234 26.83 18.60 5.99
N ASN A 235 26.03 19.49 5.39
CA ASN A 235 24.76 19.90 6.00
C ASN A 235 23.67 18.80 5.88
N ALA A 236 22.59 18.97 6.63
CA ALA A 236 21.49 18.00 6.68
C ALA A 236 20.81 17.79 5.31
N ALA A 237 20.73 18.83 4.46
CA ALA A 237 20.19 18.71 3.12
C ALA A 237 21.05 17.80 2.24
N GLU A 238 22.37 18.05 2.21
CA GLU A 238 23.32 17.18 1.49
C GLU A 238 23.24 15.73 1.98
N ALA A 239 23.16 15.53 3.30
CA ALA A 239 23.03 14.21 3.89
C ALA A 239 21.72 13.50 3.49
N THR A 240 20.59 14.21 3.50
CA THR A 240 19.29 13.69 3.07
C THR A 240 19.32 13.22 1.61
N TYR A 241 19.92 14.01 0.71
CA TYR A 241 19.96 13.66 -0.72
C TYR A 241 21.00 12.57 -1.06
N THR A 242 21.77 12.05 -0.09
CA THR A 242 22.55 10.82 -0.29
C THR A 242 21.68 9.56 -0.31
N LEU A 243 20.46 9.64 0.22
CA LEU A 243 19.51 8.52 0.24
C LEU A 243 19.02 8.17 -1.18
N PRO A 244 18.69 6.89 -1.44
CA PRO A 244 18.11 6.52 -2.73
C PRO A 244 16.85 7.33 -3.06
N ARG A 245 16.76 7.83 -4.29
CA ARG A 245 15.58 8.60 -4.75
C ARG A 245 14.27 7.81 -4.59
N SER A 246 14.30 6.49 -4.78
CA SER A 246 13.14 5.62 -4.55
C SER A 246 12.65 5.65 -3.10
N LEU A 247 13.56 5.74 -2.14
CA LEU A 247 13.24 5.84 -0.72
C LEU A 247 12.64 7.22 -0.38
N LEU A 248 13.25 8.31 -0.88
CA LEU A 248 12.71 9.66 -0.71
C LEU A 248 11.30 9.81 -1.31
N ARG A 249 11.06 9.22 -2.50
CA ARG A 249 9.73 9.18 -3.12
C ARG A 249 8.74 8.34 -2.31
N LEU A 250 9.18 7.26 -1.65
CA LEU A 250 8.34 6.48 -0.75
C LEU A 250 7.84 7.35 0.42
N PHE A 251 8.71 8.14 1.03
CA PHE A 251 8.33 9.04 2.13
C PHE A 251 7.34 10.12 1.67
N LEU A 252 7.61 10.77 0.54
CA LEU A 252 6.66 11.74 -0.05
C LEU A 252 5.30 11.11 -0.33
N SER A 253 5.30 9.90 -0.88
CA SER A 253 4.07 9.17 -1.16
C SER A 253 3.35 8.71 0.12
N ALA A 254 4.08 8.40 1.21
CA ALA A 254 3.49 8.14 2.52
C ALA A 254 2.79 9.39 3.08
N TYR A 255 3.37 10.57 2.89
CA TYR A 255 2.74 11.81 3.30
C TYR A 255 1.49 12.13 2.48
N GLN A 256 1.50 11.89 1.16
CA GLN A 256 0.27 11.99 0.34
C GLN A 256 -0.82 11.07 0.89
N SER A 257 -0.46 9.85 1.27
CA SER A 257 -1.39 8.87 1.84
C SER A 257 -1.98 9.34 3.17
N TYR A 258 -1.17 9.93 4.03
CA TYR A 258 -1.59 10.47 5.31
C TYR A 258 -2.61 11.62 5.15
N LEU A 259 -2.34 12.56 4.24
CA LEU A 259 -3.25 13.67 3.96
C LEU A 259 -4.57 13.20 3.34
N PHE A 260 -4.51 12.20 2.47
CA PHE A 260 -5.70 11.53 1.93
C PHE A 260 -6.54 10.89 3.05
N ASP A 261 -5.90 10.18 3.97
CA ASP A 261 -6.60 9.52 5.09
C ASP A 261 -7.25 10.54 6.02
N GLN A 262 -6.69 11.74 6.19
CA GLN A 262 -7.33 12.83 6.95
C GLN A 262 -8.61 13.33 6.28
N ILE A 263 -8.61 13.48 4.95
CA ILE A 263 -9.82 13.85 4.20
C ILE A 263 -10.87 12.75 4.31
N LEU A 264 -10.45 11.51 4.09
CA LEU A 264 -11.33 10.35 4.20
C LEU A 264 -11.98 10.25 5.59
N GLU A 265 -11.22 10.51 6.67
CA GLU A 265 -11.75 10.46 8.03
C GLU A 265 -12.83 11.52 8.29
N GLN A 266 -12.72 12.69 7.67
CA GLN A 266 -13.75 13.74 7.76
C GLN A 266 -14.98 13.43 6.89
N ARG A 267 -14.78 12.73 5.75
CA ARG A 267 -15.86 12.30 4.85
C ARG A 267 -16.51 10.96 5.28
N LEU A 268 -15.96 10.28 6.28
CA LEU A 268 -16.40 8.94 6.71
C LEU A 268 -17.89 8.83 7.04
N PRO A 269 -18.52 9.81 7.74
CA PRO A 269 -19.95 9.74 8.05
C PRO A 269 -20.87 9.82 6.82
N GLN A 270 -20.36 10.31 5.71
CA GLN A 270 -21.08 10.52 4.44
C GLN A 270 -20.27 9.94 3.26
N LEU A 271 -19.66 8.76 3.50
CA LEU A 271 -18.71 8.15 2.57
C LEU A 271 -19.36 7.77 1.22
N ASP A 272 -20.64 7.44 1.24
CA ASP A 272 -21.47 7.06 0.10
C ASP A 272 -22.16 8.24 -0.60
N GLN A 273 -22.10 9.43 -0.01
CA GLN A 273 -22.75 10.61 -0.55
C GLN A 273 -21.84 11.38 -1.51
N ILE A 274 -22.40 11.75 -2.65
CA ILE A 274 -21.81 12.67 -3.60
C ILE A 274 -22.26 14.09 -3.23
N GLU A 275 -21.34 15.04 -3.23
CA GLU A 275 -21.64 16.46 -3.06
C GLU A 275 -21.39 17.23 -4.36
N THR A 276 -22.18 18.28 -4.60
CA THR A 276 -21.90 19.22 -5.69
C THR A 276 -20.52 19.86 -5.48
N GLY A 277 -19.69 19.77 -6.52
CA GLY A 277 -18.28 20.18 -6.48
C GLY A 277 -17.28 19.05 -6.26
N ASP A 278 -17.72 17.84 -5.87
CA ASP A 278 -16.85 16.66 -5.82
C ASP A 278 -16.16 16.40 -7.16
N LEU A 279 -14.97 15.84 -7.11
CA LEU A 279 -14.38 15.14 -8.23
C LEU A 279 -14.66 13.65 -8.05
N ALA A 280 -15.61 13.12 -8.83
CA ALA A 280 -16.00 11.71 -8.78
C ALA A 280 -15.13 10.87 -9.72
N VAL A 281 -14.76 9.67 -9.25
CA VAL A 281 -14.00 8.67 -10.02
C VAL A 281 -14.96 7.62 -10.56
N LYS A 282 -14.87 7.33 -11.87
CA LYS A 282 -15.59 6.22 -12.51
C LYS A 282 -14.84 4.91 -12.26
N HIS A 283 -15.48 3.92 -11.65
CA HIS A 283 -14.84 2.64 -11.34
C HIS A 283 -14.43 1.85 -12.58
N ILE A 284 -15.11 2.04 -13.71
CA ILE A 284 -14.84 1.30 -14.94
C ILE A 284 -13.48 1.62 -15.59
N ASN A 285 -12.98 2.85 -15.42
CA ASN A 285 -11.76 3.28 -16.12
C ASN A 285 -10.89 4.27 -15.32
N GLY A 286 -11.26 4.60 -14.08
CA GLY A 286 -10.54 5.54 -13.23
C GLY A 286 -10.63 7.02 -13.64
N ALA A 287 -11.41 7.35 -14.66
CA ALA A 287 -11.57 8.74 -15.10
C ALA A 287 -12.29 9.58 -14.05
N CYS A 288 -11.79 10.80 -13.82
CA CYS A 288 -12.40 11.76 -12.90
C CYS A 288 -13.21 12.81 -13.66
N PHE A 289 -14.31 13.25 -13.06
CA PHE A 289 -15.11 14.39 -13.55
C PHE A 289 -15.69 15.17 -12.37
N GLN A 290 -16.00 16.43 -12.62
CA GLN A 290 -16.59 17.30 -11.62
C GLN A 290 -18.10 17.10 -11.54
N VAL A 291 -18.62 16.94 -10.34
CA VAL A 291 -20.05 16.81 -10.06
C VAL A 291 -20.68 18.20 -10.03
N SER A 292 -21.52 18.50 -11.01
CA SER A 292 -22.27 19.75 -11.10
C SER A 292 -23.59 19.69 -10.33
N ASP A 293 -24.22 18.53 -10.26
CA ASP A 293 -25.47 18.29 -9.55
C ASP A 293 -25.39 16.93 -8.83
N ALA A 294 -25.30 16.98 -7.51
CA ALA A 294 -25.21 15.78 -6.66
C ALA A 294 -26.48 14.91 -6.76
N THR A 295 -27.65 15.51 -6.95
CA THR A 295 -28.91 14.76 -7.01
C THR A 295 -28.98 13.87 -8.25
N LEU A 296 -28.44 14.33 -9.37
CA LEU A 296 -28.37 13.55 -10.62
C LEU A 296 -27.32 12.43 -10.55
N GLU A 297 -26.22 12.64 -9.83
CA GLU A 297 -25.11 11.70 -9.78
C GLU A 297 -25.23 10.69 -8.61
N GLN A 298 -26.02 10.96 -7.58
CA GLN A 298 -26.19 10.07 -6.43
C GLN A 298 -26.64 8.64 -6.82
N PRO A 299 -27.62 8.45 -7.73
CA PRO A 299 -28.03 7.08 -8.12
C PRO A 299 -26.90 6.26 -8.75
N ARG A 300 -25.96 6.91 -9.43
CA ARG A 300 -24.77 6.24 -9.97
C ARG A 300 -23.75 5.89 -8.89
N ALA A 301 -23.65 6.74 -7.87
CA ALA A 301 -22.83 6.46 -6.69
C ALA A 301 -23.41 5.27 -5.90
N ASP A 302 -24.73 5.21 -5.73
CA ASP A 302 -25.41 4.10 -5.04
C ASP A 302 -25.18 2.74 -5.72
N GLN A 303 -25.00 2.76 -7.06
CA GLN A 303 -24.67 1.58 -7.86
C GLN A 303 -23.17 1.32 -8.01
N PHE A 304 -22.31 2.08 -7.34
CA PHE A 304 -20.85 2.02 -7.48
C PHE A 304 -20.33 2.20 -8.91
N GLU A 305 -21.07 2.88 -9.80
CA GLU A 305 -20.51 3.32 -11.07
C GLU A 305 -19.45 4.39 -10.85
N ILE A 306 -19.67 5.24 -9.85
CA ILE A 306 -18.79 6.31 -9.43
C ILE A 306 -18.61 6.33 -7.90
N SER A 307 -17.57 6.97 -7.44
CA SER A 307 -17.38 7.29 -6.01
C SER A 307 -16.78 8.66 -5.84
N PRO A 308 -17.06 9.37 -4.71
CA PRO A 308 -16.35 10.59 -4.36
C PRO A 308 -14.86 10.28 -4.21
N SER A 309 -14.01 11.25 -4.49
CA SER A 309 -12.56 11.07 -4.41
C SER A 309 -11.89 12.17 -3.62
N ALA A 310 -10.68 11.90 -3.15
CA ALA A 310 -9.80 12.91 -2.57
C ALA A 310 -8.44 12.92 -3.30
N PRO A 311 -7.69 14.02 -3.20
CA PRO A 311 -6.38 14.11 -3.81
C PRO A 311 -5.33 13.31 -3.03
N LEU A 312 -4.49 12.57 -3.73
CA LEU A 312 -3.11 12.40 -3.35
C LEU A 312 -2.40 13.67 -3.80
N PHE A 313 -2.16 14.61 -2.88
CA PHE A 313 -1.71 15.94 -3.25
C PHE A 313 -0.45 15.94 -4.11
N GLY A 314 -0.36 16.88 -5.03
CA GLY A 314 0.76 17.03 -5.96
C GLY A 314 0.59 18.28 -6.82
N HIS A 315 1.66 18.67 -7.51
CA HIS A 315 1.69 19.95 -8.24
C HIS A 315 0.77 20.04 -9.48
N LYS A 316 0.14 18.93 -9.89
CA LYS A 316 -0.80 18.89 -11.04
C LYS A 316 -2.19 18.36 -10.67
N VAL A 317 -2.41 17.99 -9.41
CA VAL A 317 -3.71 17.43 -9.01
C VAL A 317 -4.77 18.53 -9.05
N LEU A 318 -5.95 18.17 -9.59
CA LEU A 318 -7.12 19.04 -9.54
C LEU A 318 -7.76 18.93 -8.15
N LEU A 319 -8.10 20.06 -7.56
CA LEU A 319 -8.88 20.13 -6.34
C LEU A 319 -10.37 20.21 -6.68
N ALA A 320 -11.18 19.67 -5.80
CA ALA A 320 -12.64 19.76 -5.86
C ALA A 320 -13.11 21.22 -5.64
N ASP A 321 -14.37 21.47 -5.94
CA ASP A 321 -15.06 22.74 -5.64
C ASP A 321 -16.04 22.56 -4.47
N GLY A 322 -16.80 23.58 -4.16
CA GLY A 322 -17.80 23.53 -3.11
C GLY A 322 -17.22 23.16 -1.73
N ASN A 323 -17.98 22.39 -0.96
CA ASN A 323 -17.55 21.93 0.37
C ASN A 323 -16.41 20.92 0.31
N PRO A 324 -16.40 19.92 -0.60
CA PRO A 324 -15.25 19.03 -0.76
C PRO A 324 -13.95 19.79 -1.01
N GLY A 325 -13.99 20.80 -1.89
CA GLY A 325 -12.82 21.62 -2.18
C GLY A 325 -12.39 22.52 -1.02
N LYS A 326 -13.34 23.00 -0.19
CA LYS A 326 -13.00 23.73 1.05
C LYS A 326 -12.23 22.83 2.01
N LEU A 327 -12.67 21.57 2.16
CA LEU A 327 -12.00 20.59 3.00
C LEU A 327 -10.57 20.29 2.50
N GLU A 328 -10.39 20.06 1.20
CA GLU A 328 -9.08 19.82 0.62
C GLU A 328 -8.12 20.99 0.85
N ARG A 329 -8.59 22.22 0.63
CA ARG A 329 -7.81 23.44 0.89
C ARG A 329 -7.56 23.67 2.38
N GLN A 330 -8.47 23.25 3.25
CA GLN A 330 -8.28 23.32 4.71
C GLN A 330 -7.12 22.42 5.14
N ILE A 331 -7.04 21.19 4.66
CA ILE A 331 -5.92 20.27 4.96
C ILE A 331 -4.60 20.87 4.50
N LEU A 332 -4.52 21.42 3.28
CA LEU A 332 -3.30 22.10 2.82
C LEU A 332 -2.89 23.26 3.73
N ARG A 333 -3.85 24.08 4.15
CA ARG A 333 -3.57 25.22 5.05
C ARG A 333 -3.12 24.78 6.44
N GLN A 334 -3.70 23.70 6.99
CA GLN A 334 -3.32 23.15 8.30
C GLN A 334 -1.88 22.62 8.32
N GLU A 335 -1.41 22.15 7.17
CA GLU A 335 -0.05 21.65 6.98
C GLU A 335 0.92 22.70 6.41
N ASP A 336 0.47 23.94 6.24
CA ASP A 336 1.23 25.04 5.63
C ASP A 336 1.80 24.69 4.25
N LEU A 337 0.96 24.12 3.37
CA LEU A 337 1.34 23.61 2.06
C LEU A 337 0.57 24.29 0.93
N ALA A 338 1.28 24.49 -0.19
CA ALA A 338 0.72 24.78 -1.49
C ALA A 338 0.97 23.61 -2.47
N LEU A 339 0.14 23.50 -3.52
CA LEU A 339 0.35 22.46 -4.54
C LEU A 339 1.73 22.55 -5.22
N GLN A 340 2.29 23.75 -5.33
CA GLN A 340 3.59 23.97 -5.96
C GLN A 340 4.76 23.38 -5.15
N ASP A 341 4.62 23.20 -3.84
CA ASP A 341 5.67 22.62 -2.99
C ASP A 341 6.00 21.17 -3.41
N TRP A 342 5.02 20.46 -4.00
CA TRP A 342 5.19 19.11 -4.53
C TRP A 342 6.03 19.07 -5.83
N LYS A 343 6.43 20.23 -6.37
CA LYS A 343 7.34 20.33 -7.51
C LYS A 343 8.78 20.37 -7.03
N LEU A 344 9.23 19.27 -6.44
CA LEU A 344 10.60 19.13 -5.97
C LEU A 344 11.57 18.90 -7.14
N GLY A 345 12.81 19.35 -6.98
CA GLY A 345 13.92 19.04 -7.87
C GLY A 345 14.37 17.56 -7.77
N GLU A 346 15.51 17.25 -8.40
CA GLU A 346 16.20 15.96 -8.25
C GLU A 346 15.37 14.70 -8.62
N GLY A 347 14.32 14.86 -9.45
CA GLY A 347 13.43 13.77 -9.85
C GLY A 347 12.46 13.31 -8.77
N LEU A 348 12.24 14.12 -7.73
CA LEU A 348 11.32 13.85 -6.63
C LEU A 348 9.95 14.50 -6.81
N SER A 349 9.71 15.22 -7.91
CA SER A 349 8.43 15.84 -8.21
C SER A 349 7.26 14.84 -8.14
N MET A 350 6.20 15.21 -7.43
CA MET A 350 4.98 14.42 -7.25
C MET A 350 3.84 15.11 -8.00
N PRO A 351 3.35 14.56 -9.12
CA PRO A 351 2.27 15.18 -9.89
C PRO A 351 0.94 15.17 -9.13
N GLY A 352 0.73 14.17 -8.29
CA GLY A 352 -0.55 13.91 -7.63
C GLY A 352 -1.56 13.22 -8.55
N GLU A 353 -2.59 12.68 -7.94
CA GLU A 353 -3.70 11.99 -8.61
C GLU A 353 -4.97 12.03 -7.74
N ARG A 354 -6.11 11.72 -8.33
CA ARG A 354 -7.36 11.52 -7.57
C ARG A 354 -7.51 10.05 -7.21
N ARG A 355 -7.91 9.77 -5.96
CA ARG A 355 -8.17 8.42 -5.45
C ARG A 355 -9.60 8.35 -4.90
N PRO A 356 -10.39 7.32 -5.26
CA PRO A 356 -11.73 7.16 -4.69
C PRO A 356 -11.65 6.97 -3.17
N LEU A 357 -12.56 7.61 -2.45
CA LEU A 357 -12.65 7.53 -0.97
C LEU A 357 -13.16 6.17 -0.51
N ARG A 358 -13.90 5.45 -1.37
CA ARG A 358 -14.45 4.13 -1.08
C ARG A 358 -14.27 3.20 -2.27
N VAL A 359 -14.32 1.91 -1.98
CA VAL A 359 -14.33 0.85 -2.98
C VAL A 359 -15.51 -0.08 -2.74
N PRO A 360 -16.12 -0.65 -3.79
CA PRO A 360 -17.20 -1.61 -3.63
C PRO A 360 -16.68 -2.87 -2.90
N LEU A 361 -17.53 -3.43 -2.05
CA LEU A 361 -17.29 -4.72 -1.43
C LEU A 361 -18.07 -5.77 -2.23
N GLY A 362 -17.37 -6.51 -3.10
CA GLY A 362 -17.98 -7.51 -3.98
C GLY A 362 -18.04 -8.88 -3.31
N ASN A 363 -19.23 -9.50 -3.33
CA ASN A 363 -19.45 -10.90 -2.95
C ASN A 363 -18.89 -11.29 -1.55
N ALA A 364 -18.79 -10.33 -0.62
CA ALA A 364 -18.30 -10.59 0.71
C ALA A 364 -19.32 -11.42 1.50
N GLN A 365 -18.85 -12.49 2.14
CA GLN A 365 -19.65 -13.44 2.90
C GLN A 365 -18.92 -13.85 4.18
N ALA A 366 -19.67 -14.08 5.24
CA ALA A 366 -19.20 -14.67 6.46
C ALA A 366 -19.80 -16.08 6.63
N THR A 367 -18.99 -17.05 7.00
CA THR A 367 -19.43 -18.44 7.20
C THR A 367 -18.82 -18.99 8.47
N VAL A 368 -19.63 -19.58 9.34
CA VAL A 368 -19.13 -20.26 10.53
C VAL A 368 -18.43 -21.56 10.13
N MET A 369 -17.21 -21.71 10.60
CA MET A 369 -16.40 -22.92 10.44
C MET A 369 -16.10 -23.55 11.81
N LYS A 370 -15.65 -24.81 11.82
CA LYS A 370 -15.26 -25.51 13.06
C LYS A 370 -14.23 -24.74 13.88
N ASP A 371 -13.29 -24.06 13.20
CA ASP A 371 -12.13 -23.42 13.82
C ASP A 371 -12.22 -21.90 13.86
N GLY A 372 -13.40 -21.30 13.54
CA GLY A 372 -13.61 -19.87 13.57
C GLY A 372 -14.61 -19.33 12.56
N LEU A 373 -14.47 -18.05 12.19
CA LEU A 373 -15.29 -17.38 11.19
C LEU A 373 -14.50 -17.21 9.90
N HIS A 374 -15.03 -17.71 8.80
CA HIS A 374 -14.44 -17.58 7.48
C HIS A 374 -15.06 -16.41 6.71
N LEU A 375 -14.22 -15.51 6.20
CA LEU A 375 -14.59 -14.37 5.37
C LEU A 375 -14.06 -14.56 3.96
N ASN A 376 -14.93 -14.37 2.96
CA ASN A 376 -14.60 -14.40 1.54
C ASN A 376 -14.90 -13.05 0.90
#